data_6217f536493bfbbf80f364ad8232ee47
#
_entry.id   6217f536493bfbbf80f364ad8232ee47
#
_cell.length_a   1.000
_cell.length_b   1.000
_cell.length_c   1.000
_cell.angle_alpha   90.00
_cell.angle_beta   90.00
_cell.angle_gamma   90.00
#
_symmetry.space_group_name_H-M   'P 1'
#
loop_
_entity.id
_entity.type
_entity.pdbx_description
1 polymer ?
#
loop_
_entity_poly.entity_id
_entity_poly.type
_entity_poly.pdbx_seq_one_letter_code
_entity_poly.pdbx_strand_id
1 'polypeptide(L)'
;MYTFSYGINNWTNNMSADRGARQVEEFWKRADVKGAYRIPVFADSTWHDAWPRATDEPIQLPWEFGGGNTGTTGEMNHFCIDRHNGWTNFLFMDWSVRPVGLKELWTLEWHRGYDENGPYTKAGGMLPSDWPQWLRKYKDY
;
A
#
# COMPACT_ATOMS: atom_id res chain seq x y z
N MET A 1 4.04 -10.61 -21.92
CA MET A 1 3.66 -10.44 -20.51
C MET A 1 4.51 -9.28 -19.96
N TYR A 2 3.89 -8.22 -19.47
CA TYR A 2 4.62 -7.12 -18.86
C TYR A 2 4.81 -7.43 -17.38
N THR A 3 6.05 -7.47 -16.93
CA THR A 3 6.38 -7.68 -15.52
C THR A 3 6.81 -6.33 -14.96
N PHE A 4 6.03 -5.79 -14.04
CA PHE A 4 6.41 -4.58 -13.31
C PHE A 4 7.19 -4.97 -12.06
N SER A 5 8.26 -4.23 -11.80
CA SER A 5 9.08 -4.42 -10.59
C SER A 5 8.80 -3.36 -9.54
N TYR A 6 8.32 -2.19 -9.97
CA TYR A 6 8.06 -1.02 -9.12
C TYR A 6 6.78 -0.33 -9.53
N GLY A 7 6.11 0.31 -8.58
CA GLY A 7 4.89 1.09 -8.80
C GLY A 7 4.83 2.35 -7.97
N ILE A 8 4.02 3.29 -8.45
CA ILE A 8 3.81 4.60 -7.82
C ILE A 8 2.53 4.55 -6.98
N ASN A 9 2.58 5.20 -5.82
CA ASN A 9 1.39 5.60 -5.09
C ASN A 9 0.69 6.75 -5.84
N ASN A 10 -0.41 6.45 -6.52
CA ASN A 10 -1.11 7.44 -7.34
C ASN A 10 -1.82 8.54 -6.55
N TRP A 11 -1.99 8.40 -5.25
CA TRP A 11 -2.45 9.47 -4.38
C TRP A 11 -1.48 10.65 -4.28
N THR A 12 -0.22 10.47 -4.74
CA THR A 12 0.79 11.54 -4.81
C THR A 12 0.65 12.45 -6.03
N ASN A 13 -0.27 12.15 -6.93
CA ASN A 13 -0.56 13.01 -8.08
C ASN A 13 -1.23 14.32 -7.68
N ASN A 14 -0.87 15.40 -8.34
CA ASN A 14 -1.51 16.71 -8.16
C ASN A 14 -2.77 16.83 -9.02
N MET A 15 -3.86 16.25 -8.54
CA MET A 15 -5.15 16.28 -9.24
C MET A 15 -5.89 17.59 -8.96
N SER A 16 -6.54 18.14 -9.97
CA SER A 16 -7.38 19.34 -9.89
C SER A 16 -8.90 19.07 -9.77
N ALA A 17 -9.31 17.82 -9.96
CA ALA A 17 -10.69 17.36 -9.88
C ALA A 17 -10.77 15.89 -9.46
N ASP A 18 -11.95 15.44 -9.05
CA ASP A 18 -12.23 14.06 -8.70
C ASP A 18 -11.96 13.12 -9.89
N ARG A 19 -11.53 11.91 -9.55
CA ARG A 19 -11.31 10.83 -10.51
C ARG A 19 -12.14 9.60 -10.13
N GLY A 20 -13.36 9.54 -10.59
CA GLY A 20 -14.32 8.53 -10.18
C GLY A 20 -14.61 8.62 -8.68
N ALA A 21 -14.46 7.51 -7.96
CA ALA A 21 -14.63 7.49 -6.49
C ALA A 21 -13.44 8.05 -5.70
N ARG A 22 -12.45 8.65 -6.36
CA ARG A 22 -11.26 9.25 -5.74
C ARG A 22 -11.45 10.75 -5.69
N GLN A 23 -11.68 11.26 -4.48
CA GLN A 23 -11.94 12.68 -4.26
C GLN A 23 -10.64 13.48 -4.34
N VAL A 24 -10.72 14.68 -4.90
CA VAL A 24 -9.54 15.56 -5.11
C VAL A 24 -8.85 15.94 -3.79
N GLU A 25 -9.58 15.95 -2.67
CA GLU A 25 -9.06 16.22 -1.34
C GLU A 25 -8.19 15.10 -0.78
N GLU A 26 -8.34 13.86 -1.28
CA GLU A 26 -7.55 12.70 -0.85
C GLU A 26 -6.13 12.72 -1.42
N PHE A 27 -5.87 13.48 -2.48
CA PHE A 27 -4.56 13.54 -3.13
C PHE A 27 -3.56 14.42 -2.38
N TRP A 28 -2.31 13.96 -2.35
CA TRP A 28 -1.15 14.74 -1.90
C TRP A 28 -0.75 15.71 -2.99
N LYS A 29 -1.11 16.98 -2.83
CA LYS A 29 -0.83 18.03 -3.82
C LYS A 29 0.56 18.63 -3.70
N ARG A 30 1.27 18.33 -2.61
CA ARG A 30 2.58 18.90 -2.25
C ARG A 30 3.40 17.86 -1.56
N ALA A 31 4.74 17.96 -1.70
CA ALA A 31 5.68 17.08 -1.01
C ALA A 31 6.12 17.62 0.37
N ASP A 32 5.99 18.93 0.59
CA ASP A 32 6.41 19.61 1.83
C ASP A 32 5.31 19.57 2.90
N VAL A 33 4.90 18.37 3.29
CA VAL A 33 3.85 18.14 4.29
C VAL A 33 4.43 17.54 5.57
N LYS A 34 3.78 17.82 6.69
CA LYS A 34 4.11 17.18 7.95
C LYS A 34 3.87 15.67 7.85
N GLY A 35 4.81 14.86 8.35
CA GLY A 35 4.69 13.41 8.28
C GLY A 35 5.11 12.78 6.94
N ALA A 36 5.79 13.53 6.07
CA ALA A 36 6.26 13.06 4.77
C ALA A 36 7.04 11.73 4.81
N TYR A 37 7.70 11.43 5.92
CA TYR A 37 8.42 10.16 6.15
C TYR A 37 7.51 8.92 6.26
N ARG A 38 6.19 9.09 6.37
CA ARG A 38 5.18 8.02 6.46
C ARG A 38 4.34 7.91 5.18
N ILE A 39 4.52 8.81 4.24
CA ILE A 39 3.75 8.86 3.00
C ILE A 39 4.53 8.13 1.90
N PRO A 40 4.06 6.94 1.49
CA PRO A 40 4.72 6.18 0.43
C PRO A 40 4.61 6.89 -0.92
N VAL A 41 5.67 6.86 -1.71
CA VAL A 41 5.68 7.43 -3.07
C VAL A 41 5.89 6.35 -4.11
N PHE A 42 6.85 5.44 -3.88
CA PHE A 42 7.28 4.46 -4.86
C PHE A 42 7.80 3.21 -4.16
N ALA A 43 7.47 2.03 -4.69
CA ALA A 43 7.84 0.78 -4.04
C ALA A 43 7.94 -0.40 -5.01
N ASP A 44 8.47 -1.53 -4.52
CA ASP A 44 8.29 -2.82 -5.17
C ASP A 44 6.80 -3.07 -5.40
N SER A 45 6.43 -3.47 -6.62
CA SER A 45 5.03 -3.63 -7.01
C SER A 45 4.85 -4.67 -8.11
N THR A 46 3.63 -5.20 -8.23
CA THR A 46 3.20 -6.02 -9.36
C THR A 46 2.58 -5.22 -10.49
N TRP A 47 2.33 -3.93 -10.27
CA TRP A 47 1.72 -3.02 -11.23
C TRP A 47 2.39 -1.64 -11.17
N HIS A 48 2.29 -0.86 -12.25
CA HIS A 48 2.99 0.42 -12.36
C HIS A 48 2.46 1.52 -11.44
N ASP A 49 1.24 1.38 -10.95
CA ASP A 49 0.59 2.33 -10.04
C ASP A 49 -0.53 1.68 -9.23
N ALA A 50 -0.92 2.30 -8.13
CA ALA A 50 -2.10 1.90 -7.36
C ALA A 50 -2.60 3.04 -6.46
N TRP A 51 -3.86 2.92 -5.99
CA TRP A 51 -4.52 3.82 -5.03
C TRP A 51 -4.91 3.07 -3.76
N PRO A 52 -3.97 2.68 -2.89
CA PRO A 52 -4.28 1.90 -1.69
C PRO A 52 -5.25 2.58 -0.74
N ARG A 53 -6.14 1.77 -0.16
CA ARG A 53 -7.11 2.19 0.86
C ARG A 53 -7.00 1.30 2.10
N ALA A 54 -7.35 1.84 3.27
CA ALA A 54 -7.34 1.11 4.54
C ALA A 54 -8.30 -0.09 4.55
N THR A 55 -9.32 -0.07 3.69
CA THR A 55 -10.33 -1.12 3.52
C THR A 55 -9.97 -2.17 2.48
N ASP A 56 -8.82 -2.05 1.82
CA ASP A 56 -8.37 -3.06 0.86
C ASP A 56 -8.06 -4.37 1.57
N GLU A 57 -8.81 -5.41 1.27
CA GLU A 57 -8.67 -6.72 1.90
C GLU A 57 -7.35 -7.40 1.52
N PRO A 58 -6.59 -7.95 2.50
CA PRO A 58 -5.39 -8.71 2.21
C PRO A 58 -5.65 -9.92 1.30
N ILE A 59 -4.87 -10.08 0.24
CA ILE A 59 -5.01 -11.17 -0.73
C ILE A 59 -4.76 -12.54 -0.07
N GLN A 60 -5.60 -13.52 -0.38
CA GLN A 60 -5.57 -14.85 0.23
C GLN A 60 -4.35 -15.69 -0.19
N LEU A 61 -3.86 -15.50 -1.39
CA LEU A 61 -2.65 -16.15 -1.92
C LEU A 61 -1.63 -15.08 -2.34
N PRO A 62 -0.33 -15.30 -2.12
CA PRO A 62 0.68 -14.36 -2.56
C PRO A 62 0.62 -14.18 -4.09
N TRP A 63 0.81 -12.95 -4.54
CA TRP A 63 0.98 -12.69 -5.96
C TRP A 63 2.21 -13.43 -6.47
N GLU A 64 2.01 -14.30 -7.44
CA GLU A 64 3.11 -14.85 -8.23
C GLU A 64 3.53 -13.83 -9.29
N PHE A 65 4.76 -13.94 -9.76
CA PHE A 65 5.29 -13.09 -10.82
C PHE A 65 4.35 -13.07 -12.03
N GLY A 66 3.86 -11.89 -12.37
CA GLY A 66 2.97 -11.69 -13.51
C GLY A 66 1.48 -11.89 -13.22
N GLY A 67 1.09 -12.00 -11.95
CA GLY A 67 -0.32 -11.94 -11.56
C GLY A 67 -0.96 -10.65 -12.07
N GLY A 68 -1.82 -10.77 -13.08
CA GLY A 68 -2.55 -9.63 -13.63
C GLY A 68 -3.47 -9.01 -12.59
N ASN A 69 -3.80 -7.75 -12.76
CA ASN A 69 -4.84 -7.08 -12.00
C ASN A 69 -6.15 -7.86 -12.14
N THR A 70 -6.55 -8.58 -11.11
CA THR A 70 -7.84 -9.27 -11.08
C THR A 70 -8.97 -8.33 -10.70
N GLY A 71 -8.69 -7.06 -10.40
CA GLY A 71 -9.67 -6.01 -10.13
C GLY A 71 -10.51 -6.20 -8.87
N THR A 72 -10.31 -7.27 -8.14
CA THR A 72 -11.24 -7.69 -7.08
C THR A 72 -10.70 -7.62 -5.66
N THR A 73 -9.42 -7.35 -5.49
CA THR A 73 -8.76 -7.54 -4.19
C THR A 73 -8.21 -6.26 -3.54
N GLY A 74 -8.50 -5.11 -4.11
CA GLY A 74 -8.01 -3.83 -3.59
C GLY A 74 -6.58 -3.48 -4.06
N GLU A 75 -6.33 -2.21 -4.12
CA GLU A 75 -5.13 -1.61 -4.69
C GLU A 75 -3.87 -1.83 -3.83
N MET A 76 -4.03 -2.01 -2.51
CA MET A 76 -2.94 -2.30 -1.56
C MET A 76 -2.16 -3.56 -1.95
N ASN A 77 -2.85 -4.54 -2.53
CA ASN A 77 -2.26 -5.83 -2.84
C ASN A 77 -1.21 -5.77 -3.97
N HIS A 78 -1.17 -4.71 -4.76
CA HIS A 78 -0.09 -4.49 -5.71
C HIS A 78 1.28 -4.31 -5.04
N PHE A 79 1.29 -3.81 -3.80
CA PHE A 79 2.49 -3.61 -2.98
C PHE A 79 2.72 -4.73 -1.95
N CYS A 80 1.67 -5.52 -1.63
CA CYS A 80 1.75 -6.63 -0.68
C CYS A 80 2.30 -7.89 -1.35
N ILE A 81 3.58 -7.87 -1.67
CA ILE A 81 4.29 -8.92 -2.41
C ILE A 81 5.51 -9.42 -1.64
N ASP A 82 5.67 -10.73 -1.53
CA ASP A 82 6.76 -11.35 -0.75
C ASP A 82 8.01 -11.56 -1.61
N ARG A 83 8.64 -10.49 -2.07
CA ARG A 83 9.92 -10.56 -2.81
C ARG A 83 11.14 -10.59 -1.89
N HIS A 84 11.01 -10.09 -0.67
CA HIS A 84 12.12 -9.90 0.27
C HIS A 84 11.83 -10.50 1.64
N ASN A 85 11.22 -11.69 1.66
CA ASN A 85 10.95 -12.47 2.88
C ASN A 85 10.20 -11.65 3.96
N GLY A 86 9.03 -11.16 3.59
CA GLY A 86 8.15 -10.38 4.48
C GLY A 86 8.34 -8.87 4.44
N TRP A 87 9.19 -8.39 3.55
CA TRP A 87 9.50 -6.97 3.38
C TRP A 87 9.29 -6.53 1.93
N THR A 88 9.04 -5.23 1.77
CA THR A 88 9.03 -4.54 0.49
C THR A 88 9.75 -3.19 0.64
N ASN A 89 10.47 -2.75 -0.39
CA ASN A 89 11.26 -1.53 -0.32
C ASN A 89 10.43 -0.33 -0.77
N PHE A 90 10.48 0.74 0.02
CA PHE A 90 9.72 1.96 -0.20
C PHE A 90 10.59 3.21 -0.22
N LEU A 91 10.31 4.10 -1.18
CA LEU A 91 10.66 5.50 -1.15
C LEU A 91 9.50 6.28 -0.54
N PHE A 92 9.79 7.14 0.43
CA PHE A 92 8.82 8.03 1.08
C PHE A 92 8.92 9.46 0.57
N MET A 93 7.91 10.27 0.88
CA MET A 93 7.80 11.64 0.36
C MET A 93 8.89 12.59 0.88
N ASP A 94 9.56 12.25 1.99
CA ASP A 94 10.75 12.96 2.50
C ASP A 94 12.07 12.49 1.85
N TRP A 95 11.98 11.66 0.79
CA TRP A 95 13.09 11.04 0.06
C TRP A 95 13.86 9.97 0.84
N SER A 96 13.40 9.58 2.01
CA SER A 96 13.95 8.42 2.71
C SER A 96 13.55 7.12 2.01
N VAL A 97 14.44 6.11 2.11
CA VAL A 97 14.18 4.75 1.61
C VAL A 97 14.32 3.79 2.77
N ARG A 98 13.34 2.92 2.95
CA ARG A 98 13.42 1.84 3.96
C ARG A 98 12.62 0.61 3.54
N PRO A 99 12.96 -0.57 4.10
CA PRO A 99 12.08 -1.73 4.04
C PRO A 99 10.82 -1.49 4.88
N VAL A 100 9.69 -1.98 4.38
CA VAL A 100 8.37 -1.94 5.03
C VAL A 100 7.89 -3.38 5.18
N GLY A 101 7.41 -3.76 6.36
CA GLY A 101 6.80 -5.08 6.57
C GLY A 101 5.48 -5.21 5.79
N LEU A 102 5.18 -6.41 5.29
CA LEU A 102 3.99 -6.60 4.45
C LEU A 102 2.69 -6.23 5.16
N LYS A 103 2.58 -6.50 6.46
CA LYS A 103 1.43 -6.08 7.27
C LYS A 103 1.48 -4.61 7.68
N GLU A 104 2.67 -3.98 7.68
CA GLU A 104 2.85 -2.54 7.95
C GLU A 104 2.21 -1.67 6.87
N LEU A 105 1.99 -2.19 5.67
CA LEU A 105 1.40 -1.46 4.55
C LEU A 105 0.09 -0.77 4.92
N TRP A 106 -0.76 -1.40 5.74
CA TRP A 106 -2.04 -0.84 6.18
C TRP A 106 -1.92 0.25 7.25
N THR A 107 -0.73 0.50 7.78
CA THR A 107 -0.45 1.56 8.78
C THR A 107 0.24 2.80 8.18
N LEU A 108 0.52 2.81 6.88
CA LEU A 108 1.15 3.94 6.20
C LEU A 108 0.10 4.96 5.75
N GLU A 109 0.48 6.21 5.67
CA GLU A 109 -0.41 7.31 5.28
C GLU A 109 -0.47 7.46 3.74
N TRP A 110 -1.19 6.55 3.06
CA TRP A 110 -1.24 6.47 1.60
C TRP A 110 -1.87 7.68 0.94
N HIS A 111 -2.95 8.23 1.52
CA HIS A 111 -3.65 9.41 1.02
C HIS A 111 -4.04 10.32 2.18
N ARG A 112 -4.45 11.53 1.88
CA ARG A 112 -4.93 12.48 2.90
C ARG A 112 -6.22 11.94 3.53
N GLY A 113 -6.23 11.86 4.86
CA GLY A 113 -7.35 11.27 5.60
C GLY A 113 -7.37 9.74 5.60
N TYR A 114 -6.24 9.10 5.27
CA TYR A 114 -6.10 7.64 5.39
C TYR A 114 -6.27 7.20 6.85
N ASP A 115 -7.05 6.14 7.07
CA ASP A 115 -7.22 5.53 8.39
C ASP A 115 -6.07 4.56 8.68
N GLU A 116 -5.07 5.03 9.40
CA GLU A 116 -3.90 4.24 9.82
C GLU A 116 -4.22 3.20 10.91
N ASN A 117 -5.41 3.27 11.50
CA ASN A 117 -5.94 2.32 12.48
C ASN A 117 -7.10 1.50 11.91
N GLY A 118 -7.13 1.34 10.60
CA GLY A 118 -8.15 0.63 9.86
C GLY A 118 -8.26 -0.86 10.20
N PRO A 119 -9.21 -1.57 9.58
CA PRO A 119 -9.59 -2.93 9.98
C PRO A 119 -8.45 -3.95 9.89
N TYR A 120 -7.44 -3.71 9.08
CA TYR A 120 -6.29 -4.60 8.88
C TYR A 120 -5.04 -4.16 9.65
N THR A 121 -5.23 -3.61 10.84
CA THR A 121 -4.17 -3.22 11.79
C THR A 121 -4.47 -3.75 13.18
N LYS A 122 -3.47 -3.84 14.05
CA LYS A 122 -3.67 -4.16 15.48
C LYS A 122 -4.64 -3.19 16.15
N ALA A 123 -4.49 -1.90 15.89
CA ALA A 123 -5.34 -0.86 16.45
C ALA A 123 -6.80 -1.00 15.99
N GLY A 124 -7.01 -1.49 14.77
CA GLY A 124 -8.33 -1.81 14.22
C GLY A 124 -8.89 -3.16 14.65
N GLY A 125 -8.16 -3.93 15.48
CA GLY A 125 -8.62 -5.19 16.06
C GLY A 125 -8.24 -6.44 15.26
N MET A 126 -7.40 -6.34 14.25
CA MET A 126 -6.89 -7.49 13.47
C MET A 126 -6.06 -8.41 14.35
N LEU A 127 -6.46 -9.67 14.49
CA LEU A 127 -5.69 -10.68 15.20
C LEU A 127 -4.70 -11.39 14.27
N PRO A 128 -3.59 -11.95 14.80
CA PRO A 128 -2.64 -12.72 13.99
C PRO A 128 -3.28 -13.85 13.18
N SER A 129 -4.32 -14.50 13.72
CA SER A 129 -5.08 -15.58 13.07
C SER A 129 -5.99 -15.13 11.92
N ASP A 130 -6.34 -13.83 11.87
CA ASP A 130 -7.27 -13.29 10.87
C ASP A 130 -6.58 -13.04 9.52
N TRP A 131 -5.25 -12.91 9.55
CA TRP A 131 -4.47 -12.76 8.34
C TRP A 131 -4.51 -14.00 7.45
N PRO A 132 -4.45 -13.85 6.13
CA PRO A 132 -4.22 -14.95 5.20
C PRO A 132 -3.03 -15.80 5.64
N GLN A 133 -3.13 -17.12 5.49
CA GLN A 133 -2.18 -18.07 6.04
C GLN A 133 -0.72 -17.72 5.71
N TRP A 134 -0.44 -17.28 4.48
CA TRP A 134 0.91 -16.94 4.03
C TRP A 134 1.52 -15.71 4.71
N LEU A 135 0.66 -14.79 5.23
CA LEU A 135 1.08 -13.58 5.97
C LEU A 135 1.26 -13.82 7.47
N ARG A 136 0.67 -14.88 8.05
CA ARG A 136 0.67 -15.09 9.51
C ARG A 136 2.04 -15.16 10.15
N LYS A 137 3.04 -15.66 9.43
CA LYS A 137 4.43 -15.78 9.89
C LYS A 137 5.15 -14.43 10.06
N TYR A 138 4.62 -13.36 9.49
CA TYR A 138 5.24 -12.04 9.53
C TYR A 138 4.70 -11.19 10.69
N LYS A 139 5.49 -10.19 11.08
CA LYS A 139 5.20 -9.29 12.21
C LYS A 139 3.86 -8.56 12.01
N ASP A 140 3.10 -8.41 13.08
CA ASP A 140 1.89 -7.60 13.17
C ASP A 140 2.21 -6.16 13.57
N TYR A 141 1.44 -5.20 13.04
CA TYR A 141 1.59 -3.76 13.26
C TYR A 141 0.30 -3.10 13.73
#